data_98dcd50e8b3e2d972f2a0848071161b3
#
_entry.id   98dcd50e8b3e2d972f2a0848071161b3
#
_cell.length_a   1.000
_cell.length_b   1.000
_cell.length_c   1.000
_cell.angle_alpha   90.00
_cell.angle_beta   90.00
_cell.angle_gamma   90.00
#
_symmetry.space_group_name_H-M   'P 1'
#
loop_
_entity.id
_entity.type
_entity.pdbx_description
1 polymer ?
#
loop_
_entity_poly.entity_id
_entity_poly.type
_entity_poly.pdbx_seq_one_letter_code
_entity_poly.pdbx_strand_id
1 'polypeptide(L)'
;MKKKKNKVKEYLPLYLMMLPGLLYLLINNYLPMTGIILAFKKLNFSKGILASPWAGLDNFKFLFSSKDAWIITRNTLLYNIAFILVNMVVGIAIAILICEVKNKKMKKIYQSAILLPFLMSMVILSYIVYALLSAENGLVNNTILPLLHIDPIQWYQKPKYWPAILIIANCWKGVGYGCLIYIASLIGIDPTYYEAARLDGATKWQEITKITLPCLVPTIITLLLLSIGRIFYSDFGLFYQVPMNSGVLFPTTNVIDTYVYRALIEQGNISMSSAAGVYQSLVGFVIVMLSNWIVRRVDKDRALF
;
A
#
# COMPACT_ATOMS: atom_id res chain seq x y z
N MET A 1 -41.53 10.48 -40.59
CA MET A 1 -40.16 10.89 -40.22
C MET A 1 -40.07 11.04 -38.70
N LYS A 2 -39.44 10.08 -37.98
CA LYS A 2 -39.18 10.21 -36.52
C LYS A 2 -38.08 11.25 -36.32
N LYS A 3 -38.43 12.41 -35.68
CA LYS A 3 -37.43 13.41 -35.26
C LYS A 3 -36.34 12.72 -34.41
N LYS A 4 -35.11 12.71 -34.87
CA LYS A 4 -33.96 12.33 -34.07
C LYS A 4 -33.96 13.22 -32.81
N LYS A 5 -34.45 12.71 -31.67
CA LYS A 5 -34.35 13.40 -30.37
C LYS A 5 -32.89 13.71 -30.14
N ASN A 6 -32.62 14.99 -29.82
CA ASN A 6 -31.27 15.45 -29.58
C ASN A 6 -30.78 14.80 -28.27
N LYS A 7 -30.07 13.67 -28.38
CA LYS A 7 -29.62 12.85 -27.25
C LYS A 7 -28.90 13.68 -26.19
N VAL A 8 -28.21 14.75 -26.60
CA VAL A 8 -27.53 15.68 -25.68
C VAL A 8 -28.51 16.36 -24.72
N LYS A 9 -29.69 16.82 -25.22
CA LYS A 9 -30.70 17.45 -24.36
C LYS A 9 -31.37 16.45 -23.40
N GLU A 10 -31.53 15.22 -23.82
CA GLU A 10 -32.11 14.15 -23.00
C GLU A 10 -31.16 13.77 -21.82
N TYR A 11 -29.85 13.77 -22.06
CA TYR A 11 -28.83 13.43 -21.02
C TYR A 11 -28.24 14.66 -20.31
N LEU A 12 -28.68 15.88 -20.63
CA LEU A 12 -28.18 17.12 -20.02
C LEU A 12 -28.23 17.11 -18.48
N PRO A 13 -29.30 16.64 -17.81
CA PRO A 13 -29.32 16.56 -16.35
C PRO A 13 -28.24 15.64 -15.80
N LEU A 14 -27.97 14.51 -16.47
CA LEU A 14 -26.90 13.58 -16.06
C LEU A 14 -25.50 14.22 -16.20
N TYR A 15 -25.26 14.95 -17.30
CA TYR A 15 -23.99 15.68 -17.48
C TYR A 15 -23.81 16.76 -16.42
N LEU A 16 -24.88 17.49 -16.06
CA LEU A 16 -24.82 18.50 -14.98
C LEU A 16 -24.54 17.87 -13.62
N MET A 17 -25.09 16.69 -13.33
CA MET A 17 -24.80 15.96 -12.09
C MET A 17 -23.35 15.45 -12.04
N MET A 18 -22.75 15.09 -13.19
CA MET A 18 -21.36 14.63 -13.27
C MET A 18 -20.35 15.80 -13.23
N LEU A 19 -20.77 17.01 -13.61
CA LEU A 19 -19.88 18.17 -13.80
C LEU A 19 -19.03 18.49 -12.55
N PRO A 20 -19.55 18.52 -11.31
CA PRO A 20 -18.74 18.79 -10.13
C PRO A 20 -17.63 17.76 -9.93
N GLY A 21 -17.93 16.47 -10.16
CA GLY A 21 -16.95 15.40 -10.07
C GLY A 21 -15.88 15.48 -11.17
N LEU A 22 -16.27 15.81 -12.40
CA LEU A 22 -15.35 15.98 -13.52
C LEU A 22 -14.43 17.20 -13.30
N LEU A 23 -14.98 18.32 -12.82
CA LEU A 23 -14.18 19.51 -12.48
C LEU A 23 -13.18 19.22 -11.34
N TYR A 24 -13.63 18.49 -10.32
CA TYR A 24 -12.74 18.06 -9.25
C TYR A 24 -11.56 17.21 -9.78
N LEU A 25 -11.83 16.23 -10.61
CA LEU A 25 -10.81 15.40 -11.24
C LEU A 25 -9.87 16.22 -12.12
N LEU A 26 -10.41 17.12 -12.94
CA LEU A 26 -9.61 17.97 -13.83
C LEU A 26 -8.65 18.87 -13.04
N ILE A 27 -9.16 19.55 -12.00
CA ILE A 27 -8.36 20.50 -11.22
C ILE A 27 -7.35 19.78 -10.32
N ASN A 28 -7.74 18.70 -9.65
CA ASN A 28 -6.91 18.07 -8.62
C ASN A 28 -6.03 16.92 -9.14
N ASN A 29 -6.35 16.34 -10.30
CA ASN A 29 -5.57 15.23 -10.87
C ASN A 29 -4.91 15.59 -12.19
N TYR A 30 -5.66 16.10 -13.17
CA TYR A 30 -5.11 16.37 -14.51
C TYR A 30 -4.27 17.64 -14.56
N LEU A 31 -4.70 18.74 -13.95
CA LEU A 31 -3.94 19.99 -13.95
C LEU A 31 -2.55 19.84 -13.31
N PRO A 32 -2.38 19.16 -12.14
CA PRO A 32 -1.07 18.93 -11.56
C PRO A 32 -0.14 18.07 -12.41
N MET A 33 -0.67 17.24 -13.34
CA MET A 33 0.17 16.48 -14.28
C MET A 33 1.02 17.37 -15.17
N THR A 34 0.61 18.62 -15.42
CA THR A 34 1.46 19.59 -16.15
C THR A 34 2.78 19.84 -15.42
N GLY A 35 2.83 19.63 -14.10
CA GLY A 35 4.04 19.70 -13.29
C GLY A 35 5.13 18.67 -13.65
N ILE A 36 4.81 17.65 -14.45
CA ILE A 36 5.80 16.70 -14.99
C ILE A 36 6.92 17.43 -15.74
N ILE A 37 6.62 18.57 -16.37
CA ILE A 37 7.61 19.40 -17.07
C ILE A 37 8.77 19.82 -16.16
N LEU A 38 8.54 19.96 -14.85
CA LEU A 38 9.54 20.34 -13.86
C LEU A 38 10.66 19.30 -13.71
N ALA A 39 10.37 18.03 -14.00
CA ALA A 39 11.38 16.97 -14.03
C ALA A 39 12.46 17.21 -15.09
N PHE A 40 12.14 17.95 -16.15
CA PHE A 40 13.01 18.23 -17.30
C PHE A 40 13.55 19.67 -17.31
N LYS A 41 13.25 20.46 -16.26
CA LYS A 41 13.70 21.85 -16.14
C LYS A 41 14.54 22.03 -14.88
N LYS A 42 15.47 23.00 -14.94
CA LYS A 42 16.16 23.52 -13.76
C LYS A 42 15.37 24.71 -13.24
N LEU A 43 14.46 24.45 -12.27
CA LEU A 43 13.55 25.47 -11.79
C LEU A 43 14.31 26.67 -11.21
N ASN A 44 13.96 27.85 -11.72
CA ASN A 44 14.40 29.14 -11.19
C ASN A 44 13.16 29.93 -10.76
N PHE A 45 13.02 30.13 -9.47
CA PHE A 45 11.85 30.81 -8.89
C PHE A 45 11.65 32.23 -9.43
N SER A 46 12.73 32.96 -9.75
CA SER A 46 12.64 34.32 -10.29
C SER A 46 12.06 34.36 -11.72
N LYS A 47 12.22 33.26 -12.49
CA LYS A 47 11.73 33.15 -13.88
C LYS A 47 10.40 32.43 -14.00
N GLY A 48 9.98 31.73 -12.93
CA GLY A 48 8.79 30.90 -12.93
C GLY A 48 8.97 29.58 -13.71
N ILE A 49 7.92 28.77 -13.72
CA ILE A 49 7.96 27.41 -14.30
C ILE A 49 8.23 27.43 -15.81
N LEU A 50 7.52 28.29 -16.54
CA LEU A 50 7.56 28.28 -18.01
C LEU A 50 8.88 28.84 -18.56
N ALA A 51 9.44 29.89 -17.96
CA ALA A 51 10.66 30.54 -18.40
C ALA A 51 11.94 29.93 -17.79
N SER A 52 11.84 28.93 -16.92
CA SER A 52 13.01 28.22 -16.40
C SER A 52 13.72 27.44 -17.50
N PRO A 53 15.07 27.37 -17.48
CA PRO A 53 15.85 26.69 -18.51
C PRO A 53 15.60 25.19 -18.51
N TRP A 54 15.68 24.58 -19.68
CA TRP A 54 15.61 23.14 -19.85
C TRP A 54 16.89 22.48 -19.31
N ALA A 55 16.70 21.42 -18.51
CA ALA A 55 17.77 20.58 -17.98
C ALA A 55 17.87 19.22 -18.70
N GLY A 56 16.93 18.94 -19.62
CA GLY A 56 16.85 17.63 -20.26
C GLY A 56 16.71 16.51 -19.22
N LEU A 57 17.66 15.58 -19.20
CA LEU A 57 17.68 14.44 -18.26
C LEU A 57 18.63 14.64 -17.07
N ASP A 58 19.16 15.84 -16.84
CA ASP A 58 20.16 16.04 -15.77
C ASP A 58 19.59 15.81 -14.36
N ASN A 59 18.33 16.13 -14.13
CA ASN A 59 17.67 15.83 -12.86
C ASN A 59 17.57 14.31 -12.61
N PHE A 60 17.43 13.52 -13.65
CA PHE A 60 17.43 12.04 -13.56
C PHE A 60 18.85 11.50 -13.36
N LYS A 61 19.87 12.07 -14.04
CA LYS A 61 21.27 11.68 -13.82
C LYS A 61 21.67 11.85 -12.36
N PHE A 62 21.28 12.98 -11.74
CA PHE A 62 21.55 13.23 -10.33
C PHE A 62 20.89 12.18 -9.43
N LEU A 63 19.66 11.77 -9.71
CA LEU A 63 18.96 10.71 -8.99
C LEU A 63 19.73 9.38 -9.06
N PHE A 64 20.28 9.02 -10.25
CA PHE A 64 20.99 7.76 -10.47
C PHE A 64 22.49 7.80 -10.16
N SER A 65 23.08 8.97 -9.98
CA SER A 65 24.50 9.10 -9.63
C SER A 65 24.78 8.77 -8.16
N SER A 66 23.76 8.79 -7.31
CA SER A 66 23.87 8.46 -5.89
C SER A 66 23.46 7.00 -5.63
N LYS A 67 23.91 6.44 -4.49
CA LYS A 67 23.42 5.14 -4.00
C LYS A 67 21.93 5.18 -3.59
N ASP A 68 21.37 6.38 -3.45
CA ASP A 68 20.00 6.58 -2.96
C ASP A 68 18.97 5.99 -3.92
N ALA A 69 19.15 6.16 -5.24
CA ALA A 69 18.22 5.59 -6.21
C ALA A 69 18.08 4.07 -6.07
N TRP A 70 19.19 3.37 -5.84
CA TRP A 70 19.17 1.94 -5.59
C TRP A 70 18.46 1.59 -4.26
N ILE A 71 18.79 2.32 -3.19
CA ILE A 71 18.21 2.11 -1.86
C ILE A 71 16.70 2.30 -1.89
N ILE A 72 16.22 3.45 -2.43
CA ILE A 72 14.79 3.77 -2.46
C ILE A 72 14.00 2.80 -3.34
N THR A 73 14.56 2.42 -4.49
CA THR A 73 13.92 1.48 -5.41
C THR A 73 13.81 0.09 -4.80
N ARG A 74 14.94 -0.43 -4.31
CA ARG A 74 15.00 -1.73 -3.65
C ARG A 74 14.04 -1.79 -2.44
N ASN A 75 14.12 -0.79 -1.57
CA ASN A 75 13.28 -0.76 -0.36
C ASN A 75 11.81 -0.68 -0.73
N THR A 76 11.41 0.22 -1.64
CA THR A 76 10.01 0.35 -2.09
C THR A 76 9.48 -1.00 -2.59
N LEU A 77 10.24 -1.68 -3.44
CA LEU A 77 9.79 -2.94 -4.04
C LEU A 77 9.75 -4.07 -3.00
N LEU A 78 10.82 -4.26 -2.22
CA LEU A 78 10.89 -5.36 -1.24
C LEU A 78 9.84 -5.22 -0.14
N TYR A 79 9.63 -3.99 0.38
CA TYR A 79 8.58 -3.79 1.39
C TYR A 79 7.20 -4.04 0.85
N ASN A 80 6.87 -3.54 -0.35
CA ASN A 80 5.54 -3.76 -0.91
C ASN A 80 5.29 -5.24 -1.22
N ILE A 81 6.29 -5.98 -1.72
CA ILE A 81 6.18 -7.43 -1.87
C ILE A 81 5.92 -8.10 -0.52
N ALA A 82 6.70 -7.74 0.51
CA ALA A 82 6.53 -8.31 1.85
C ALA A 82 5.15 -7.95 2.44
N PHE A 83 4.70 -6.70 2.31
CA PHE A 83 3.38 -6.26 2.78
C PHE A 83 2.25 -7.01 2.09
N ILE A 84 2.31 -7.17 0.77
CA ILE A 84 1.31 -7.92 -0.01
C ILE A 84 1.23 -9.36 0.49
N LEU A 85 2.36 -10.04 0.60
CA LEU A 85 2.41 -11.44 1.01
C LEU A 85 1.96 -11.62 2.47
N VAL A 86 2.50 -10.83 3.40
CA VAL A 86 2.17 -10.95 4.83
C VAL A 86 0.71 -10.60 5.08
N ASN A 87 0.21 -9.48 4.53
CA ASN A 87 -1.19 -9.08 4.73
C ASN A 87 -2.15 -10.07 4.08
N MET A 88 -1.81 -10.65 2.94
CA MET A 88 -2.62 -11.71 2.30
C MET A 88 -2.70 -12.95 3.20
N VAL A 89 -1.57 -13.50 3.60
CA VAL A 89 -1.52 -14.73 4.41
C VAL A 89 -2.21 -14.53 5.76
N VAL A 90 -1.83 -13.48 6.49
CA VAL A 90 -2.39 -13.18 7.82
C VAL A 90 -3.87 -12.80 7.70
N GLY A 91 -4.26 -12.03 6.68
CA GLY A 91 -5.65 -11.65 6.44
C GLY A 91 -6.56 -12.84 6.16
N ILE A 92 -6.12 -13.77 5.32
CA ILE A 92 -6.87 -15.02 5.04
C ILE A 92 -6.96 -15.88 6.30
N ALA A 93 -5.84 -16.06 7.02
CA ALA A 93 -5.83 -16.85 8.25
C ALA A 93 -6.81 -16.30 9.29
N ILE A 94 -6.79 -14.99 9.53
CA ILE A 94 -7.72 -14.35 10.48
C ILE A 94 -9.16 -14.42 9.99
N ALA A 95 -9.41 -14.25 8.68
CA ALA A 95 -10.75 -14.36 8.11
C ALA A 95 -11.35 -15.74 8.34
N ILE A 96 -10.56 -16.80 8.11
CA ILE A 96 -10.98 -18.19 8.37
C ILE A 96 -11.27 -18.37 9.87
N LEU A 97 -10.35 -17.95 10.76
CA LEU A 97 -10.54 -18.08 12.21
C LEU A 97 -11.80 -17.36 12.70
N ILE A 98 -12.06 -16.13 12.23
CA ILE A 98 -13.27 -15.38 12.59
C ILE A 98 -14.54 -16.08 12.04
N CYS A 99 -14.48 -16.67 10.84
CA CYS A 99 -15.63 -17.37 10.26
C CYS A 99 -15.97 -18.65 11.03
N GLU A 100 -15.01 -19.32 11.65
CA GLU A 100 -15.23 -20.50 12.49
C GLU A 100 -15.86 -20.17 13.87
N VAL A 101 -15.88 -18.91 14.28
CA VAL A 101 -16.51 -18.50 15.56
C VAL A 101 -18.01 -18.68 15.48
N LYS A 102 -18.55 -19.61 16.26
CA LYS A 102 -20.00 -19.95 16.30
C LYS A 102 -20.85 -18.83 16.90
N ASN A 103 -20.35 -18.16 17.93
CA ASN A 103 -21.11 -17.13 18.63
C ASN A 103 -21.12 -15.82 17.81
N LYS A 104 -22.30 -15.45 17.31
CA LYS A 104 -22.51 -14.25 16.48
C LYS A 104 -22.07 -12.94 17.16
N LYS A 105 -22.23 -12.83 18.50
CA LYS A 105 -21.81 -11.63 19.26
C LYS A 105 -20.28 -11.55 19.32
N MET A 106 -19.61 -12.65 19.63
CA MET A 106 -18.14 -12.72 19.65
C MET A 106 -17.54 -12.47 18.28
N LYS A 107 -18.14 -13.01 17.21
CA LYS A 107 -17.71 -12.75 15.83
C LYS A 107 -17.72 -11.24 15.52
N LYS A 108 -18.78 -10.51 15.88
CA LYS A 108 -18.86 -9.05 15.71
C LYS A 108 -17.79 -8.32 16.53
N ILE A 109 -17.56 -8.73 17.79
CA ILE A 109 -16.52 -8.12 18.64
C ILE A 109 -15.14 -8.31 18.01
N TYR A 110 -14.79 -9.51 17.55
CA TYR A 110 -13.50 -9.77 16.90
C TYR A 110 -13.34 -8.97 15.59
N GLN A 111 -14.38 -8.89 14.76
CA GLN A 111 -14.37 -8.05 13.56
C GLN A 111 -14.15 -6.57 13.88
N SER A 112 -14.80 -6.04 14.92
CA SER A 112 -14.62 -4.66 15.34
C SER A 112 -13.23 -4.42 15.94
N ALA A 113 -12.75 -5.34 16.77
CA ALA A 113 -11.43 -5.22 17.40
C ALA A 113 -10.28 -5.21 16.40
N ILE A 114 -10.36 -6.06 15.35
CA ILE A 114 -9.31 -6.12 14.32
C ILE A 114 -9.29 -4.91 13.40
N LEU A 115 -10.41 -4.16 13.31
CA LEU A 115 -10.49 -2.91 12.57
C LEU A 115 -9.94 -1.71 13.34
N LEU A 116 -9.85 -1.78 14.65
CA LEU A 116 -9.44 -0.67 15.49
C LEU A 116 -8.07 -0.08 15.09
N PRO A 117 -7.02 -0.89 14.84
CA PRO A 117 -5.73 -0.37 14.40
C PRO A 117 -5.80 0.37 13.07
N PHE A 118 -6.65 -0.04 12.14
CA PHE A 118 -6.81 0.62 10.83
C PHE A 118 -7.29 2.06 10.97
N LEU A 119 -8.15 2.34 11.95
CA LEU A 119 -8.72 3.67 12.19
C LEU A 119 -7.74 4.66 12.84
N MET A 120 -6.62 4.18 13.40
CA MET A 120 -5.62 5.04 14.01
C MET A 120 -4.80 5.78 12.96
N SER A 121 -4.40 7.03 13.25
CA SER A 121 -3.47 7.77 12.40
C SER A 121 -2.06 7.16 12.45
N MET A 122 -1.25 7.42 11.41
CA MET A 122 0.15 6.98 11.39
C MET A 122 1.00 7.65 12.48
N VAL A 123 0.61 8.84 12.90
CA VAL A 123 1.27 9.55 14.03
C VAL A 123 1.05 8.79 15.33
N ILE A 124 -0.18 8.35 15.62
CA ILE A 124 -0.48 7.55 16.82
C ILE A 124 0.31 6.23 16.76
N LEU A 125 0.32 5.55 15.61
CA LEU A 125 1.11 4.34 15.41
C LEU A 125 2.59 4.58 15.71
N SER A 126 3.17 5.69 15.24
CA SER A 126 4.58 6.01 15.48
C SER A 126 4.89 6.16 16.97
N TYR A 127 4.01 6.82 17.72
CA TYR A 127 4.17 6.95 19.17
C TYR A 127 4.00 5.62 19.91
N ILE A 128 3.09 4.75 19.47
CA ILE A 128 2.98 3.39 20.02
C ILE A 128 4.27 2.61 19.79
N VAL A 129 4.80 2.62 18.57
CA VAL A 129 6.07 1.94 18.26
C VAL A 129 7.22 2.54 19.07
N TYR A 130 7.25 3.86 19.22
CA TYR A 130 8.26 4.52 20.05
C TYR A 130 8.13 4.13 21.53
N ALA A 131 6.93 4.12 22.09
CA ALA A 131 6.69 3.68 23.46
C ALA A 131 7.10 2.22 23.70
N LEU A 132 7.01 1.38 22.67
CA LEU A 132 7.48 -0.01 22.75
C LEU A 132 9.01 -0.12 22.63
N LEU A 133 9.63 0.65 21.73
CA LEU A 133 11.02 0.47 21.30
C LEU A 133 11.99 1.57 21.77
N SER A 134 11.53 2.57 22.54
CA SER A 134 12.42 3.61 23.10
C SER A 134 13.60 2.97 23.85
N ALA A 135 14.79 3.55 23.68
CA ALA A 135 15.99 3.02 24.32
C ALA A 135 15.92 3.11 25.86
N GLU A 136 15.37 4.21 26.37
CA GLU A 136 15.35 4.51 27.81
C GLU A 136 14.10 3.94 28.50
N ASN A 137 12.92 4.17 27.91
CA ASN A 137 11.64 3.87 28.55
C ASN A 137 10.81 2.83 27.78
N GLY A 138 11.37 2.20 26.74
CA GLY A 138 10.61 1.27 25.90
C GLY A 138 10.28 -0.04 26.64
N LEU A 139 9.03 -0.47 26.51
CA LEU A 139 8.52 -1.69 27.12
C LEU A 139 9.37 -2.92 26.72
N VAL A 140 9.82 -2.99 25.48
CA VAL A 140 10.65 -4.10 24.99
C VAL A 140 12.00 -4.13 25.71
N ASN A 141 12.68 -3.00 25.80
CA ASN A 141 13.98 -2.91 26.46
C ASN A 141 13.92 -3.11 27.98
N ASN A 142 12.85 -2.62 28.63
CA ASN A 142 12.80 -2.62 30.09
C ASN A 142 12.04 -3.80 30.69
N THR A 143 11.26 -4.52 29.87
CA THR A 143 10.46 -5.64 30.36
C THR A 143 10.78 -6.94 29.61
N ILE A 144 10.72 -6.90 28.26
CA ILE A 144 10.81 -8.15 27.47
C ILE A 144 12.26 -8.64 27.37
N LEU A 145 13.22 -7.77 27.01
CA LEU A 145 14.61 -8.17 26.83
C LEU A 145 15.27 -8.65 28.14
N PRO A 146 15.05 -8.00 29.29
CA PRO A 146 15.58 -8.50 30.56
C PRO A 146 15.05 -9.88 30.95
N LEU A 147 13.77 -10.19 30.66
CA LEU A 147 13.20 -11.53 30.88
C LEU A 147 13.87 -12.60 30.01
N LEU A 148 14.41 -12.22 28.86
CA LEU A 148 15.13 -13.09 27.92
C LEU A 148 16.65 -13.04 28.15
N HIS A 149 17.15 -12.31 29.15
CA HIS A 149 18.59 -12.08 29.44
C HIS A 149 19.33 -11.48 28.22
N ILE A 150 18.66 -10.56 27.49
CA ILE A 150 19.24 -9.86 26.34
C ILE A 150 19.48 -8.40 26.72
N ASP A 151 20.66 -7.88 26.34
CA ASP A 151 21.03 -6.49 26.60
C ASP A 151 20.08 -5.51 25.86
N PRO A 152 19.84 -4.30 26.40
CA PRO A 152 19.03 -3.26 25.77
C PRO A 152 19.51 -2.93 24.35
N ILE A 153 18.59 -2.76 23.44
CA ILE A 153 18.87 -2.49 22.03
C ILE A 153 18.53 -1.04 21.70
N GLN A 154 19.45 -0.35 21.05
CA GLN A 154 19.25 1.00 20.49
C GLN A 154 18.50 0.88 19.14
N TRP A 155 17.19 0.59 19.17
CA TRP A 155 16.38 0.27 17.98
C TRP A 155 16.46 1.36 16.90
N TYR A 156 16.38 2.64 17.28
CA TYR A 156 16.41 3.78 16.37
C TYR A 156 17.82 4.12 15.83
N GLN A 157 18.84 3.39 16.25
CA GLN A 157 20.20 3.50 15.74
C GLN A 157 20.66 2.25 14.98
N LYS A 158 19.84 1.18 14.95
CA LYS A 158 20.19 -0.10 14.31
C LYS A 158 19.27 -0.41 13.13
N PRO A 159 19.63 -0.02 11.89
CA PRO A 159 18.80 -0.20 10.69
C PRO A 159 18.35 -1.64 10.43
N LYS A 160 19.16 -2.63 10.81
CA LYS A 160 18.92 -4.05 10.53
C LYS A 160 17.58 -4.60 11.04
N TYR A 161 17.02 -4.01 12.10
CA TYR A 161 15.76 -4.48 12.70
C TYR A 161 14.52 -3.84 12.03
N TRP A 162 14.69 -2.72 11.34
CA TRP A 162 13.59 -1.92 10.83
C TRP A 162 12.73 -2.61 9.77
N PRO A 163 13.29 -3.48 8.89
CA PRO A 163 12.44 -4.23 7.98
C PRO A 163 11.35 -5.03 8.70
N ALA A 164 11.71 -5.77 9.76
CA ALA A 164 10.75 -6.54 10.54
C ALA A 164 9.73 -5.64 11.27
N ILE A 165 10.21 -4.54 11.90
CA ILE A 165 9.37 -3.60 12.63
C ILE A 165 8.32 -2.99 11.71
N LEU A 166 8.71 -2.51 10.52
CA LEU A 166 7.80 -1.90 9.56
C LEU A 166 6.79 -2.91 8.98
N ILE A 167 7.23 -4.15 8.72
CA ILE A 167 6.34 -5.22 8.24
C ILE A 167 5.28 -5.54 9.31
N ILE A 168 5.69 -5.69 10.57
CA ILE A 168 4.76 -5.95 11.68
C ILE A 168 3.80 -4.78 11.88
N ALA A 169 4.30 -3.54 11.88
CA ALA A 169 3.48 -2.35 12.04
C ALA A 169 2.46 -2.19 10.90
N ASN A 170 2.88 -2.43 9.65
CA ASN A 170 2.00 -2.42 8.49
C ASN A 170 0.92 -3.51 8.59
N CYS A 171 1.32 -4.73 8.91
CA CYS A 171 0.39 -5.85 9.05
C CYS A 171 -0.61 -5.58 10.16
N TRP A 172 -0.16 -5.20 11.35
CA TRP A 172 -1.05 -4.91 12.48
C TRP A 172 -2.08 -3.83 12.15
N LYS A 173 -1.66 -2.77 11.46
CA LYS A 173 -2.56 -1.68 11.07
C LYS A 173 -3.50 -2.07 9.92
N GLY A 174 -2.98 -2.78 8.91
CA GLY A 174 -3.69 -2.96 7.63
C GLY A 174 -4.52 -4.23 7.52
N VAL A 175 -4.16 -5.29 8.25
CA VAL A 175 -4.73 -6.63 8.08
C VAL A 175 -6.25 -6.69 8.33
N GLY A 176 -6.74 -5.86 9.27
CA GLY A 176 -8.17 -5.85 9.62
C GLY A 176 -9.07 -5.46 8.46
N TYR A 177 -8.69 -4.44 7.69
CA TYR A 177 -9.45 -4.02 6.51
C TYR A 177 -9.44 -5.09 5.40
N GLY A 178 -8.27 -5.64 5.08
CA GLY A 178 -8.15 -6.72 4.09
C GLY A 178 -8.92 -7.98 4.49
N CYS A 179 -8.88 -8.33 5.77
CA CYS A 179 -9.61 -9.47 6.34
C CYS A 179 -11.12 -9.40 6.10
N LEU A 180 -11.75 -8.21 6.15
CA LEU A 180 -13.19 -8.07 5.90
C LEU A 180 -13.60 -8.51 4.50
N ILE A 181 -12.76 -8.24 3.49
CA ILE A 181 -13.05 -8.64 2.11
C ILE A 181 -13.01 -10.17 2.00
N TYR A 182 -12.02 -10.81 2.65
CA TYR A 182 -11.97 -12.27 2.71
C TYR A 182 -13.15 -12.86 3.49
N ILE A 183 -13.57 -12.25 4.61
CA ILE A 183 -14.76 -12.68 5.36
C ILE A 183 -16.02 -12.59 4.49
N ALA A 184 -16.19 -11.52 3.72
CA ALA A 184 -17.33 -11.36 2.82
C ALA A 184 -17.35 -12.46 1.75
N SER A 185 -16.19 -12.79 1.18
CA SER A 185 -16.07 -13.88 0.22
C SER A 185 -16.34 -15.25 0.83
N LEU A 186 -15.87 -15.50 2.07
CA LEU A 186 -16.11 -16.76 2.80
C LEU A 186 -17.59 -16.98 3.13
N ILE A 187 -18.31 -15.92 3.49
CA ILE A 187 -19.75 -15.99 3.78
C ILE A 187 -20.55 -16.32 2.51
N GLY A 188 -20.03 -15.97 1.34
CA GLY A 188 -20.65 -16.25 0.04
C GLY A 188 -20.47 -17.70 -0.45
N ILE A 189 -19.66 -18.52 0.20
CA ILE A 189 -19.48 -19.93 -0.17
C ILE A 189 -20.73 -20.73 0.26
N ASP A 190 -21.27 -21.54 -0.66
CA ASP A 190 -22.43 -22.37 -0.38
C ASP A 190 -22.12 -23.37 0.73
N PRO A 191 -22.89 -23.37 1.84
CA PRO A 191 -22.71 -24.30 2.96
C PRO A 191 -22.79 -25.78 2.56
N THR A 192 -23.50 -26.11 1.47
CA THR A 192 -23.66 -27.51 1.01
C THR A 192 -22.33 -28.19 0.69
N TYR A 193 -21.32 -27.44 0.24
CA TYR A 193 -19.97 -27.99 0.02
C TYR A 193 -19.33 -28.51 1.31
N TYR A 194 -19.52 -27.78 2.42
CA TYR A 194 -19.00 -28.20 3.73
C TYR A 194 -19.80 -29.34 4.33
N GLU A 195 -21.12 -29.36 4.11
CA GLU A 195 -22.00 -30.44 4.59
C GLU A 195 -21.66 -31.76 3.89
N ALA A 196 -21.53 -31.76 2.57
CA ALA A 196 -21.11 -32.93 1.80
C ALA A 196 -19.74 -33.46 2.24
N ALA A 197 -18.75 -32.56 2.39
CA ALA A 197 -17.42 -32.95 2.82
C ALA A 197 -17.40 -33.59 4.23
N ARG A 198 -18.26 -33.10 5.14
CA ARG A 198 -18.39 -33.72 6.49
C ARG A 198 -19.05 -35.08 6.46
N LEU A 199 -20.02 -35.28 5.57
CA LEU A 199 -20.61 -36.61 5.38
C LEU A 199 -19.58 -37.61 4.85
N ASP A 200 -18.64 -37.14 4.00
CA ASP A 200 -17.51 -37.93 3.51
C ASP A 200 -16.36 -38.07 4.52
N GLY A 201 -16.53 -37.57 5.75
CA GLY A 201 -15.53 -37.70 6.82
C GLY A 201 -14.33 -36.73 6.70
N ALA A 202 -14.48 -35.63 5.97
CA ALA A 202 -13.39 -34.61 5.83
C ALA A 202 -13.05 -33.95 7.17
N THR A 203 -11.77 -33.82 7.44
CA THR A 203 -11.23 -33.02 8.56
C THR A 203 -11.33 -31.52 8.29
N LYS A 204 -11.29 -30.71 9.34
CA LYS A 204 -11.26 -29.23 9.20
C LYS A 204 -10.14 -28.72 8.30
N TRP A 205 -8.98 -29.33 8.39
CA TRP A 205 -7.84 -28.96 7.50
C TRP A 205 -8.14 -29.26 6.03
N GLN A 206 -8.85 -30.38 5.77
CA GLN A 206 -9.29 -30.71 4.42
C GLN A 206 -10.39 -29.76 3.92
N GLU A 207 -11.36 -29.38 4.76
CA GLU A 207 -12.33 -28.34 4.42
C GLU A 207 -11.62 -27.03 4.01
N ILE A 208 -10.62 -26.57 4.80
CA ILE A 208 -9.89 -25.34 4.51
C ILE A 208 -9.09 -25.46 3.21
N THR A 209 -8.33 -26.52 3.03
CA THR A 209 -7.39 -26.63 1.90
C THR A 209 -8.07 -27.01 0.59
N LYS A 210 -9.15 -27.80 0.64
CA LYS A 210 -9.82 -28.32 -0.56
C LYS A 210 -11.09 -27.59 -0.96
N ILE A 211 -11.71 -26.81 -0.04
CA ILE A 211 -12.93 -26.04 -0.31
C ILE A 211 -12.69 -24.55 -0.11
N THR A 212 -12.33 -24.16 1.11
CA THR A 212 -12.24 -22.74 1.47
C THR A 212 -11.21 -21.98 0.63
N LEU A 213 -9.96 -22.45 0.60
CA LEU A 213 -8.89 -21.77 -0.14
C LEU A 213 -9.14 -21.76 -1.66
N PRO A 214 -9.55 -22.85 -2.33
CA PRO A 214 -9.91 -22.81 -3.74
C PRO A 214 -11.05 -21.83 -4.06
N CYS A 215 -12.08 -21.77 -3.22
CA CYS A 215 -13.18 -20.82 -3.39
C CYS A 215 -12.76 -19.35 -3.18
N LEU A 216 -11.70 -19.10 -2.39
CA LEU A 216 -11.14 -17.77 -2.20
C LEU A 216 -10.19 -17.31 -3.33
N VAL A 217 -9.70 -18.23 -4.17
CA VAL A 217 -8.72 -17.91 -5.23
C VAL A 217 -9.14 -16.71 -6.10
N PRO A 218 -10.39 -16.58 -6.57
CA PRO A 218 -10.80 -15.41 -7.35
C PRO A 218 -10.61 -14.10 -6.60
N THR A 219 -11.01 -14.06 -5.33
CA THR A 219 -10.85 -12.88 -4.47
C THR A 219 -9.37 -12.57 -4.20
N ILE A 220 -8.56 -13.59 -3.94
CA ILE A 220 -7.12 -13.46 -3.74
C ILE A 220 -6.46 -12.85 -4.97
N ILE A 221 -6.76 -13.36 -6.17
CA ILE A 221 -6.18 -12.84 -7.42
C ILE A 221 -6.58 -11.39 -7.64
N THR A 222 -7.86 -11.04 -7.44
CA THR A 222 -8.33 -9.67 -7.59
C THR A 222 -7.61 -8.70 -6.64
N LEU A 223 -7.50 -9.03 -5.35
CA LEU A 223 -6.81 -8.21 -4.37
C LEU A 223 -5.29 -8.13 -4.62
N LEU A 224 -4.70 -9.23 -5.08
CA LEU A 224 -3.28 -9.26 -5.45
C LEU A 224 -3.01 -8.33 -6.63
N LEU A 225 -3.83 -8.36 -7.68
CA LEU A 225 -3.70 -7.48 -8.84
C LEU A 225 -3.86 -6.01 -8.47
N LEU A 226 -4.86 -5.67 -7.63
CA LEU A 226 -5.04 -4.32 -7.13
C LEU A 226 -3.82 -3.84 -6.31
N SER A 227 -3.24 -4.74 -5.52
CA SER A 227 -2.04 -4.43 -4.72
C SER A 227 -0.80 -4.26 -5.59
N ILE A 228 -0.62 -5.11 -6.61
CA ILE A 228 0.47 -4.99 -7.59
C ILE A 228 0.34 -3.68 -8.37
N GLY A 229 -0.89 -3.23 -8.65
CA GLY A 229 -1.15 -1.93 -9.27
C GLY A 229 -0.53 -0.74 -8.52
N ARG A 230 -0.23 -0.92 -7.24
CA ARG A 230 0.37 0.10 -6.36
C ARG A 230 1.74 -0.31 -5.80
N ILE A 231 2.37 -1.35 -6.34
CA ILE A 231 3.60 -1.94 -5.77
C ILE A 231 4.79 -0.97 -5.73
N PHE A 232 4.76 0.08 -6.55
CA PHE A 232 5.81 1.09 -6.60
C PHE A 232 5.47 2.38 -5.82
N TYR A 233 4.36 2.36 -5.06
CA TYR A 233 3.94 3.42 -4.14
C TYR A 233 3.98 2.88 -2.72
N SER A 234 4.61 3.62 -1.81
CA SER A 234 4.73 3.26 -0.41
C SER A 234 3.85 4.15 0.47
N ASP A 235 3.45 3.65 1.64
CA ASP A 235 2.76 4.47 2.62
C ASP A 235 3.75 5.48 3.24
N PHE A 236 3.68 6.73 2.78
CA PHE A 236 4.51 7.83 3.29
C PHE A 236 4.45 7.92 4.83
N GLY A 237 3.24 7.82 5.39
CA GLY A 237 3.05 7.93 6.84
C GLY A 237 3.82 6.86 7.61
N LEU A 238 3.78 5.61 7.15
CA LEU A 238 4.50 4.50 7.77
C LEU A 238 6.01 4.73 7.75
N PHE A 239 6.57 5.05 6.57
CA PHE A 239 8.02 5.16 6.37
C PHE A 239 8.63 6.48 6.86
N TYR A 240 7.82 7.51 7.05
CA TYR A 240 8.28 8.80 7.57
C TYR A 240 8.08 8.91 9.08
N GLN A 241 6.88 8.60 9.58
CA GLN A 241 6.51 8.83 10.97
C GLN A 241 7.08 7.74 11.91
N VAL A 242 6.93 6.46 11.55
CA VAL A 242 7.31 5.36 12.47
C VAL A 242 8.80 5.33 12.77
N PRO A 243 9.73 5.50 11.80
CA PRO A 243 11.16 5.63 12.08
C PRO A 243 11.56 7.05 12.52
N MET A 244 10.60 7.97 12.75
CA MET A 244 10.82 9.37 13.14
C MET A 244 11.79 10.12 12.21
N ASN A 245 11.71 9.85 10.91
CA ASN A 245 12.58 10.43 9.87
C ASN A 245 14.08 10.40 10.25
N SER A 246 14.52 9.38 10.97
CA SER A 246 15.91 9.24 11.43
C SER A 246 16.84 8.92 10.26
N GLY A 247 17.82 9.79 10.00
CA GLY A 247 18.80 9.60 8.92
C GLY A 247 19.64 8.33 9.05
N VAL A 248 19.92 7.88 10.29
CA VAL A 248 20.64 6.64 10.57
C VAL A 248 19.90 5.42 10.00
N LEU A 249 18.58 5.48 9.92
CA LEU A 249 17.73 4.38 9.46
C LEU A 249 17.49 4.39 7.94
N PHE A 250 17.86 5.43 7.21
CA PHE A 250 17.61 5.56 5.78
C PHE A 250 18.07 4.37 4.92
N PRO A 251 19.18 3.66 5.21
CA PRO A 251 19.54 2.48 4.44
C PRO A 251 18.44 1.42 4.34
N THR A 252 17.52 1.37 5.33
CA THR A 252 16.43 0.38 5.38
C THR A 252 15.03 1.01 5.36
N THR A 253 14.89 2.30 5.68
CA THR A 253 13.56 2.94 5.76
C THR A 253 13.29 3.96 4.67
N ASN A 254 14.31 4.34 3.88
CA ASN A 254 14.14 5.27 2.79
C ASN A 254 13.44 4.58 1.60
N VAL A 255 12.31 5.10 1.20
CA VAL A 255 11.52 4.67 0.04
C VAL A 255 11.32 5.86 -0.91
N ILE A 256 10.82 5.61 -2.13
CA ILE A 256 10.67 6.68 -3.14
C ILE A 256 9.79 7.82 -2.60
N ASP A 257 8.66 7.51 -1.97
CA ASP A 257 7.73 8.53 -1.47
C ASP A 257 8.34 9.44 -0.40
N THR A 258 9.12 8.89 0.54
CA THR A 258 9.84 9.69 1.55
C THR A 258 11.00 10.47 0.96
N TYR A 259 11.66 9.93 -0.07
CA TYR A 259 12.72 10.62 -0.79
C TYR A 259 12.18 11.83 -1.56
N VAL A 260 11.07 11.65 -2.30
CA VAL A 260 10.36 12.73 -3.02
C VAL A 260 9.97 13.85 -2.06
N TYR A 261 9.41 13.50 -0.91
CA TYR A 261 9.01 14.48 0.10
C TYR A 261 10.20 15.25 0.66
N ARG A 262 11.29 14.58 1.04
CA ARG A 262 12.49 15.25 1.56
C ARG A 262 13.16 16.12 0.52
N ALA A 263 13.25 15.66 -0.72
CA ALA A 263 13.79 16.47 -1.83
C ALA A 263 12.96 17.75 -2.04
N LEU A 264 11.63 17.65 -1.95
CA LEU A 264 10.71 18.75 -2.14
C LEU A 264 10.72 19.73 -0.95
N ILE A 265 10.48 19.23 0.25
CA ILE A 265 10.17 20.06 1.43
C ILE A 265 11.44 20.42 2.22
N GLU A 266 12.35 19.48 2.42
CA GLU A 266 13.53 19.69 3.27
C GLU A 266 14.68 20.30 2.47
N GLN A 267 14.84 19.92 1.19
CA GLN A 267 15.93 20.39 0.33
C GLN A 267 15.50 21.52 -0.65
N GLY A 268 14.20 21.77 -0.78
CA GLY A 268 13.67 22.76 -1.73
C GLY A 268 13.94 22.43 -3.21
N ASN A 269 14.33 21.19 -3.53
CA ASN A 269 14.70 20.75 -4.87
C ASN A 269 13.50 20.17 -5.63
N ILE A 270 12.65 21.07 -6.12
CA ILE A 270 11.42 20.71 -6.85
C ILE A 270 11.73 19.88 -8.10
N SER A 271 12.79 20.25 -8.84
CA SER A 271 13.14 19.58 -10.09
C SER A 271 13.52 18.11 -9.87
N MET A 272 14.33 17.83 -8.85
CA MET A 272 14.74 16.48 -8.50
C MET A 272 13.58 15.65 -7.91
N SER A 273 12.77 16.27 -7.05
CA SER A 273 11.54 15.64 -6.53
C SER A 273 10.59 15.25 -7.66
N SER A 274 10.38 16.15 -8.64
CA SER A 274 9.56 15.86 -9.82
C SER A 274 10.16 14.74 -10.67
N ALA A 275 11.48 14.70 -10.87
CA ALA A 275 12.16 13.63 -11.61
C ALA A 275 11.98 12.27 -10.90
N ALA A 276 12.11 12.23 -9.58
CA ALA A 276 11.87 11.02 -8.79
C ALA A 276 10.40 10.55 -8.89
N GLY A 277 9.42 11.47 -8.87
CA GLY A 277 8.00 11.16 -9.06
C GLY A 277 7.69 10.63 -10.47
N VAL A 278 8.30 11.20 -11.52
CA VAL A 278 8.20 10.67 -12.89
C VAL A 278 8.80 9.27 -13.01
N TYR A 279 9.98 9.06 -12.44
CA TYR A 279 10.61 7.74 -12.35
C TYR A 279 9.67 6.73 -11.68
N GLN A 280 9.11 7.07 -10.52
CA GLN A 280 8.16 6.23 -9.77
C GLN A 280 6.96 5.85 -10.64
N SER A 281 6.35 6.83 -11.31
CA SER A 281 5.17 6.62 -12.15
C SER A 281 5.48 5.74 -13.37
N LEU A 282 6.63 5.97 -14.01
CA LEU A 282 7.03 5.22 -15.20
C LEU A 282 7.34 3.76 -14.88
N VAL A 283 8.11 3.51 -13.82
CA VAL A 283 8.42 2.13 -13.40
C VAL A 283 7.16 1.43 -12.88
N GLY A 284 6.33 2.13 -12.10
CA GLY A 284 5.04 1.61 -11.65
C GLY A 284 4.15 1.20 -12.82
N PHE A 285 4.04 2.05 -13.84
CA PHE A 285 3.29 1.74 -15.06
C PHE A 285 3.80 0.47 -15.77
N VAL A 286 5.12 0.36 -15.96
CA VAL A 286 5.74 -0.82 -16.61
C VAL A 286 5.43 -2.10 -15.82
N ILE A 287 5.54 -2.05 -14.48
CA ILE A 287 5.24 -3.20 -13.62
C ILE A 287 3.78 -3.61 -13.73
N VAL A 288 2.85 -2.64 -13.71
CA VAL A 288 1.41 -2.91 -13.87
C VAL A 288 1.11 -3.56 -15.21
N MET A 289 1.68 -3.02 -16.30
CA MET A 289 1.49 -3.59 -17.64
C MET A 289 2.03 -5.03 -17.74
N LEU A 290 3.22 -5.27 -17.20
CA LEU A 290 3.82 -6.62 -17.18
C LEU A 290 2.98 -7.58 -16.35
N SER A 291 2.52 -7.15 -15.16
CA SER A 291 1.71 -7.99 -14.29
C SER A 291 0.36 -8.33 -14.94
N ASN A 292 -0.30 -7.36 -15.55
CA ASN A 292 -1.56 -7.59 -16.26
C ASN A 292 -1.36 -8.53 -17.48
N TRP A 293 -0.26 -8.35 -18.21
CA TRP A 293 0.08 -9.25 -19.33
C TRP A 293 0.31 -10.70 -18.88
N ILE A 294 1.00 -10.91 -17.75
CA ILE A 294 1.21 -12.23 -17.16
C ILE A 294 -0.14 -12.86 -16.78
N VAL A 295 -0.99 -12.10 -16.04
CA VAL A 295 -2.31 -12.61 -15.62
C VAL A 295 -3.17 -12.94 -16.83
N ARG A 296 -3.21 -12.08 -17.85
CA ARG A 296 -3.97 -12.33 -19.08
C ARG A 296 -3.53 -13.59 -19.84
N ARG A 297 -2.26 -14.01 -19.67
CA ARG A 297 -1.78 -15.30 -20.25
C ARG A 297 -2.23 -16.51 -19.44
N VAL A 298 -2.43 -16.36 -18.14
CA VAL A 298 -2.85 -17.46 -17.26
C VAL A 298 -4.38 -17.57 -17.24
N ASP A 299 -5.08 -16.44 -17.12
CA ASP A 299 -6.54 -16.37 -17.05
C ASP A 299 -7.01 -15.03 -17.62
N LYS A 300 -7.62 -15.06 -18.81
CA LYS A 300 -8.08 -13.85 -19.52
C LYS A 300 -9.19 -13.13 -18.79
N ASP A 301 -10.05 -13.87 -18.09
CA ASP A 301 -11.24 -13.30 -17.43
C ASP A 301 -10.89 -12.56 -16.12
N ARG A 302 -9.66 -12.73 -15.64
CA ARG A 302 -9.15 -12.09 -14.41
C ARG A 302 -8.17 -10.96 -14.66
N ALA A 303 -7.85 -10.65 -15.92
CA ALA A 303 -7.03 -9.50 -16.26
C ALA A 303 -7.79 -8.20 -15.97
N LEU A 304 -7.05 -7.13 -15.61
CA LEU A 304 -7.66 -5.82 -15.33
C LEU A 304 -8.12 -5.11 -16.60
N PHE A 305 -7.44 -5.35 -17.71
CA PHE A 305 -7.73 -4.78 -19.04
C PHE A 305 -7.10 -5.63 -20.14
#